data_405b256a5555ac8999e8ce52019ac17a
#
_entry.id   405b256a5555ac8999e8ce52019ac17a
#
_cell.length_a   1.000
_cell.length_b   1.000
_cell.length_c   1.000
_cell.angle_alpha   90.00
_cell.angle_beta   90.00
_cell.angle_gamma   90.00
#
_symmetry.space_group_name_H-M   'P 1'
#
loop_
_entity.id
_entity.type
_entity.pdbx_description
1 polymer ?
#
loop_
_entity_poly.entity_id
_entity_poly.type
_entity_poly.pdbx_seq_one_letter_code
_entity_poly.pdbx_strand_id
1 'polypeptide(L)'
;KVRLDNQMNAINFPKLDLNLSNQKLNFTFNKASYNESDLSESKVFLYDLFDNKKHGIYLRIKSKNLKFDEKLAKALKNYDLNLPFYQKNGKLGSDLELIIDFNEKGDVKYNGTLSLENAELSLANFSVARAFVKLNQNALSIENASVKNEFLEADFNAKIDLATHKGIFDTQISRLYFDNGELFDMRNQKTKINLDYTDDLQLSVPEWDLTLNFKEGLEAYAKNPNILIPHSPLLKKFGFMGAKSIYYKSVDFNDFNAQIQDAHFKNNLLVNNKPYENDSFGIVRKSGVLNINTQSGLANVKVIDNNKTIHLKNLTYIYQKDENASTSSFDIAKNTQNIILNGENLTLILADFNKTLNFDKMEANLKSDILDARATRKNANFDLHYSPNDLKLFIKNINDEHLNEFLQKRAVQEGVFNFSVIGSGLDYFEGEFNFKDTFIRDLKGVNQLISFIDTVPSLLMFKTPTFNEKGLSLHDGRVVFNRKKDLLSFEAINLNGNSMDLYGLGSANLRLNTIDIDLELKTLKSASETISKVPILNYVILGKNQEISANIKVDGALDDPKFHTQILSDTLKTPFNLIKNIIQLP
;
A
#
# COMPACT_ATOMS: atom_id res chain seq x y z
N LYS A 1 -14.88 -14.58 -59.71
CA LYS A 1 -14.24 -14.66 -58.41
C LYS A 1 -12.91 -15.36 -58.55
N VAL A 2 -11.87 -14.75 -57.99
CA VAL A 2 -10.52 -15.35 -57.98
C VAL A 2 -10.03 -15.34 -56.51
N ARG A 3 -9.19 -16.30 -56.14
CA ARG A 3 -8.46 -16.38 -54.90
C ARG A 3 -6.98 -16.52 -55.23
N LEU A 4 -6.13 -15.78 -54.55
CA LEU A 4 -4.67 -15.97 -54.63
C LEU A 4 -4.25 -17.20 -53.81
N ASP A 5 -5.00 -17.47 -52.74
CA ASP A 5 -4.79 -18.62 -51.88
C ASP A 5 -6.15 -19.19 -51.38
N ASN A 6 -6.21 -20.50 -51.12
CA ASN A 6 -7.45 -21.15 -50.66
C ASN A 6 -7.92 -20.66 -49.29
N GLN A 7 -7.03 -20.07 -48.49
CA GLN A 7 -7.33 -19.56 -47.17
C GLN A 7 -7.95 -18.17 -47.19
N MET A 8 -7.69 -17.34 -48.23
CA MET A 8 -8.24 -16.00 -48.32
C MET A 8 -9.66 -15.94 -48.88
N ASN A 9 -10.37 -14.87 -48.63
CA ASN A 9 -11.65 -14.59 -49.26
C ASN A 9 -11.46 -14.33 -50.77
N ALA A 10 -12.51 -14.57 -51.53
CA ALA A 10 -12.43 -14.35 -52.98
C ALA A 10 -12.42 -12.85 -53.31
N ILE A 11 -11.58 -12.45 -54.26
CA ILE A 11 -11.70 -11.17 -54.93
C ILE A 11 -12.88 -11.27 -55.90
N ASN A 12 -13.85 -10.38 -55.75
CA ASN A 12 -15.04 -10.33 -56.57
C ASN A 12 -14.90 -9.25 -57.64
N PHE A 13 -15.32 -9.56 -58.84
CA PHE A 13 -15.44 -8.64 -59.96
C PHE A 13 -16.57 -9.08 -60.87
N PRO A 14 -17.40 -8.15 -61.38
CA PRO A 14 -18.52 -8.49 -62.29
C PRO A 14 -18.02 -8.87 -63.69
N LYS A 15 -16.95 -8.22 -64.15
CA LYS A 15 -16.37 -8.46 -65.47
C LYS A 15 -14.88 -8.53 -65.38
N LEU A 16 -14.26 -9.45 -66.13
CA LEU A 16 -12.84 -9.60 -66.35
C LEU A 16 -12.59 -9.55 -67.86
N ASP A 17 -11.78 -8.59 -68.28
CA ASP A 17 -11.28 -8.51 -69.66
C ASP A 17 -9.82 -8.97 -69.66
N LEU A 18 -9.49 -9.87 -70.58
CA LEU A 18 -8.13 -10.37 -70.79
C LEU A 18 -7.59 -9.80 -72.10
N ASN A 19 -6.43 -9.20 -72.00
CA ASN A 19 -5.73 -8.66 -73.23
C ASN A 19 -4.27 -9.13 -73.27
N LEU A 20 -3.94 -9.87 -74.30
CA LEU A 20 -2.62 -10.35 -74.52
C LEU A 20 -1.90 -9.40 -75.55
N SER A 21 -0.87 -8.72 -75.08
CA SER A 21 -0.06 -7.84 -75.89
C SER A 21 1.40 -7.79 -75.40
N ASN A 22 2.38 -7.76 -76.30
CA ASN A 22 3.80 -7.63 -75.96
C ASN A 22 4.25 -8.64 -74.89
N GLN A 23 3.91 -9.91 -75.02
CA GLN A 23 4.17 -11.00 -74.04
C GLN A 23 3.58 -10.78 -72.63
N LYS A 24 2.61 -9.85 -72.49
CA LYS A 24 1.89 -9.59 -71.24
C LYS A 24 0.45 -9.94 -71.43
N LEU A 25 -0.09 -10.75 -70.45
CA LEU A 25 -1.49 -10.97 -70.33
C LEU A 25 -2.03 -10.06 -69.22
N ASN A 26 -2.73 -9.00 -69.64
CA ASN A 26 -3.32 -8.03 -68.71
C ASN A 26 -4.71 -8.49 -68.28
N PHE A 27 -4.96 -8.37 -66.99
CA PHE A 27 -6.26 -8.63 -66.36
C PHE A 27 -6.88 -7.28 -66.01
N THR A 28 -7.93 -6.87 -66.70
CA THR A 28 -8.65 -5.65 -66.42
C THR A 28 -9.94 -5.98 -65.71
N PHE A 29 -10.05 -5.49 -64.48
CA PHE A 29 -11.21 -5.73 -63.61
C PHE A 29 -12.11 -4.50 -63.65
N ASN A 30 -13.43 -4.70 -63.79
CA ASN A 30 -14.39 -3.66 -63.58
C ASN A 30 -15.00 -3.86 -62.17
N LYS A 31 -14.89 -2.83 -61.32
CA LYS A 31 -15.40 -2.84 -59.93
C LYS A 31 -14.90 -4.05 -59.11
N ALA A 32 -13.59 -4.30 -59.14
CA ALA A 32 -12.99 -5.34 -58.29
C ALA A 32 -13.12 -4.97 -56.83
N SER A 33 -13.43 -5.97 -55.98
CA SER A 33 -13.54 -5.78 -54.55
C SER A 33 -13.07 -6.99 -53.73
N TYR A 34 -12.51 -6.72 -52.55
CA TYR A 34 -12.17 -7.71 -51.53
C TYR A 34 -12.77 -7.28 -50.19
N ASN A 35 -13.66 -8.12 -49.62
CA ASN A 35 -14.33 -7.80 -48.36
C ASN A 35 -14.83 -6.34 -48.29
N GLU A 36 -15.59 -5.91 -49.30
CA GLU A 36 -16.12 -4.52 -49.44
C GLU A 36 -15.06 -3.45 -49.76
N SER A 37 -13.77 -3.78 -49.78
CA SER A 37 -12.72 -2.87 -50.18
C SER A 37 -12.72 -2.70 -51.71
N ASP A 38 -12.73 -1.46 -52.18
CA ASP A 38 -12.62 -1.17 -53.62
C ASP A 38 -11.19 -1.40 -54.11
N LEU A 39 -11.04 -2.30 -55.06
CA LEU A 39 -9.78 -2.63 -55.73
C LEU A 39 -9.76 -2.21 -57.22
N SER A 40 -10.67 -1.36 -57.64
CA SER A 40 -10.83 -0.98 -59.07
C SER A 40 -9.60 -0.30 -59.67
N GLU A 41 -8.78 0.34 -58.85
CA GLU A 41 -7.51 0.94 -59.27
C GLU A 41 -6.32 -0.05 -59.27
N SER A 42 -6.54 -1.29 -58.86
CA SER A 42 -5.51 -2.34 -58.82
C SER A 42 -5.19 -2.84 -60.20
N LYS A 43 -3.97 -3.35 -60.40
CA LYS A 43 -3.48 -3.87 -61.69
C LYS A 43 -2.92 -5.28 -61.49
N VAL A 44 -3.21 -6.15 -62.44
CA VAL A 44 -2.67 -7.50 -62.49
C VAL A 44 -2.30 -7.83 -63.90
N PHE A 45 -1.11 -8.36 -64.11
CA PHE A 45 -0.72 -8.91 -65.40
C PHE A 45 0.36 -9.97 -65.25
N LEU A 46 0.32 -10.97 -66.13
CA LEU A 46 1.43 -11.88 -66.34
C LEU A 46 2.38 -11.27 -67.36
N TYR A 47 3.68 -11.37 -67.11
CA TYR A 47 4.71 -10.83 -67.97
C TYR A 47 5.64 -11.94 -68.48
N ASP A 48 6.30 -11.67 -69.62
CA ASP A 48 7.26 -12.53 -70.29
C ASP A 48 6.77 -13.97 -70.50
N LEU A 49 5.49 -14.12 -70.87
CA LEU A 49 4.78 -15.38 -71.01
C LEU A 49 5.46 -16.44 -71.88
N PHE A 50 6.29 -16.04 -72.80
CA PHE A 50 7.00 -16.96 -73.71
C PHE A 50 8.46 -17.18 -73.31
N ASP A 51 8.92 -16.58 -72.20
CA ASP A 51 10.25 -16.81 -71.66
C ASP A 51 10.13 -17.72 -70.40
N ASN A 52 10.50 -18.96 -70.52
CA ASN A 52 10.41 -19.96 -69.47
C ASN A 52 11.28 -19.66 -68.22
N LYS A 53 12.19 -18.71 -68.31
CA LYS A 53 13.12 -18.34 -67.25
C LYS A 53 12.76 -17.02 -66.56
N LYS A 54 11.94 -16.17 -67.18
CA LYS A 54 11.66 -14.82 -66.66
C LYS A 54 10.19 -14.49 -66.50
N HIS A 55 9.27 -15.44 -66.77
CA HIS A 55 7.86 -15.20 -66.67
C HIS A 55 7.42 -15.08 -65.17
N GLY A 56 6.43 -14.27 -64.92
CA GLY A 56 5.92 -14.02 -63.58
C GLY A 56 4.62 -13.25 -63.57
N ILE A 57 4.19 -12.86 -62.38
CA ILE A 57 3.01 -12.05 -62.16
C ILE A 57 3.37 -10.73 -61.51
N TYR A 58 2.81 -9.65 -62.04
CA TYR A 58 2.80 -8.33 -61.43
C TYR A 58 1.44 -8.07 -60.84
N LEU A 59 1.42 -7.66 -59.55
CA LEU A 59 0.24 -7.27 -58.81
C LEU A 59 0.45 -5.89 -58.24
N ARG A 60 -0.46 -4.94 -58.48
CA ARG A 60 -0.55 -3.68 -57.76
C ARG A 60 -1.89 -3.61 -57.06
N ILE A 61 -1.85 -3.63 -55.73
CA ILE A 61 -3.04 -3.59 -54.87
C ILE A 61 -3.22 -2.15 -54.41
N LYS A 62 -4.16 -1.43 -55.02
CA LYS A 62 -4.46 -0.04 -54.67
C LYS A 62 -5.88 0.06 -54.12
N SER A 63 -5.98 0.56 -52.89
CA SER A 63 -7.26 0.77 -52.21
C SER A 63 -7.13 1.87 -51.16
N LYS A 64 -8.21 2.66 -50.98
CA LYS A 64 -8.30 3.64 -49.89
C LYS A 64 -8.78 3.05 -48.59
N ASN A 65 -9.40 1.87 -48.63
CA ASN A 65 -9.95 1.17 -47.47
C ASN A 65 -9.83 -0.34 -47.66
N LEU A 66 -8.59 -0.82 -47.69
CA LEU A 66 -8.32 -2.26 -47.75
C LEU A 66 -8.68 -2.91 -46.41
N LYS A 67 -9.28 -4.11 -46.47
CA LYS A 67 -9.48 -4.96 -45.30
C LYS A 67 -8.33 -5.97 -45.21
N PHE A 68 -7.37 -5.68 -44.34
CA PHE A 68 -6.26 -6.58 -44.03
C PHE A 68 -6.68 -7.54 -42.92
N ASP A 69 -7.55 -8.50 -43.26
CA ASP A 69 -8.06 -9.48 -42.32
C ASP A 69 -7.07 -10.64 -42.07
N GLU A 70 -7.41 -11.50 -41.08
CA GLU A 70 -6.59 -12.66 -40.71
C GLU A 70 -6.33 -13.60 -41.89
N LYS A 71 -7.31 -13.78 -42.78
CA LYS A 71 -7.20 -14.67 -43.95
C LYS A 71 -6.19 -14.12 -44.95
N LEU A 72 -6.20 -12.82 -45.21
CA LEU A 72 -5.24 -12.17 -46.09
C LEU A 72 -3.84 -12.21 -45.45
N ALA A 73 -3.71 -11.99 -44.14
CA ALA A 73 -2.42 -12.09 -43.46
C ALA A 73 -1.82 -13.52 -43.57
N LYS A 74 -2.64 -14.56 -43.38
CA LYS A 74 -2.23 -15.97 -43.56
C LYS A 74 -1.81 -16.27 -45.02
N ALA A 75 -2.54 -15.76 -46.01
CA ALA A 75 -2.21 -15.94 -47.41
C ALA A 75 -0.87 -15.28 -47.77
N LEU A 76 -0.62 -14.05 -47.27
CA LEU A 76 0.65 -13.35 -47.52
C LEU A 76 1.86 -14.02 -46.90
N LYS A 77 1.67 -14.73 -45.77
CA LYS A 77 2.73 -15.54 -45.16
C LYS A 77 3.29 -16.61 -46.11
N ASN A 78 2.47 -17.20 -46.96
CA ASN A 78 2.92 -18.18 -47.98
C ASN A 78 3.78 -17.56 -49.05
N TYR A 79 3.88 -16.23 -49.14
CA TYR A 79 4.71 -15.45 -50.04
C TYR A 79 5.82 -14.70 -49.30
N ASP A 80 6.30 -15.24 -48.17
CA ASP A 80 7.36 -14.69 -47.31
C ASP A 80 7.08 -13.31 -46.73
N LEU A 81 5.85 -12.80 -46.83
CA LEU A 81 5.40 -11.58 -46.16
C LEU A 81 4.70 -11.93 -44.85
N ASN A 82 5.49 -12.22 -43.84
CA ASN A 82 4.98 -12.57 -42.53
C ASN A 82 4.81 -11.31 -41.65
N LEU A 83 3.61 -10.75 -41.63
CA LEU A 83 3.24 -9.67 -40.71
C LEU A 83 2.63 -10.27 -39.43
N PRO A 84 3.12 -9.90 -38.23
CA PRO A 84 2.68 -10.49 -36.99
C PRO A 84 1.31 -9.96 -36.50
N PHE A 85 0.58 -9.28 -37.38
CA PHE A 85 -0.71 -8.69 -37.06
C PHE A 85 -1.66 -8.71 -38.26
N TYR A 86 -2.94 -8.58 -37.98
CA TYR A 86 -3.97 -8.21 -38.95
C TYR A 86 -4.87 -7.10 -38.35
N GLN A 87 -5.62 -6.46 -39.23
CA GLN A 87 -6.55 -5.38 -38.86
C GLN A 87 -7.89 -5.98 -38.39
N LYS A 88 -8.36 -5.54 -37.24
CA LYS A 88 -9.70 -5.85 -36.73
C LYS A 88 -10.73 -4.86 -37.26
N ASN A 89 -10.40 -3.56 -37.19
CA ASN A 89 -11.25 -2.50 -37.72
C ASN A 89 -10.41 -1.27 -38.18
N GLY A 90 -11.08 -0.20 -38.62
CA GLY A 90 -10.48 1.06 -39.05
C GLY A 90 -10.21 1.11 -40.56
N LYS A 91 -9.38 2.09 -40.97
CA LYS A 91 -9.05 2.32 -42.40
C LYS A 91 -7.61 1.95 -42.67
N LEU A 92 -7.38 1.18 -43.75
CA LEU A 92 -6.08 0.89 -44.29
C LEU A 92 -6.04 1.31 -45.77
N GLY A 93 -5.33 2.39 -46.06
CA GLY A 93 -4.98 2.73 -47.43
C GLY A 93 -3.79 1.87 -47.91
N SER A 94 -3.82 1.41 -49.16
CA SER A 94 -2.73 0.64 -49.74
C SER A 94 -2.42 1.09 -51.15
N ASP A 95 -1.14 1.11 -51.50
CA ASP A 95 -0.61 1.13 -52.85
C ASP A 95 0.62 0.23 -52.85
N LEU A 96 0.38 -1.09 -52.99
CA LEU A 96 1.38 -2.14 -52.83
C LEU A 96 1.61 -2.83 -54.16
N GLU A 97 2.85 -2.91 -54.58
CA GLU A 97 3.31 -3.65 -55.76
C GLU A 97 3.98 -4.94 -55.32
N LEU A 98 3.58 -6.06 -55.93
CA LEU A 98 4.20 -7.37 -55.78
C LEU A 98 4.61 -7.88 -57.17
N ILE A 99 5.83 -8.34 -57.29
CA ILE A 99 6.36 -9.02 -58.48
C ILE A 99 6.78 -10.40 -58.03
N ILE A 100 6.12 -11.42 -58.56
CA ILE A 100 6.41 -12.81 -58.28
C ILE A 100 6.98 -13.46 -59.51
N ASP A 101 8.24 -13.76 -59.51
CA ASP A 101 8.95 -14.47 -60.60
C ASP A 101 8.62 -15.98 -60.45
N PHE A 102 8.13 -16.62 -61.51
CA PHE A 102 7.83 -18.06 -61.52
C PHE A 102 9.07 -18.92 -61.86
N ASN A 103 10.24 -18.43 -61.46
CA ASN A 103 11.48 -19.20 -61.52
C ASN A 103 11.49 -20.32 -60.45
N GLU A 104 12.51 -21.20 -60.51
CA GLU A 104 12.64 -22.32 -59.58
C GLU A 104 12.69 -21.90 -58.11
N LYS A 105 13.04 -20.63 -57.80
CA LYS A 105 13.12 -20.09 -56.43
C LYS A 105 11.86 -19.36 -55.98
N GLY A 106 10.95 -18.96 -56.95
CA GLY A 106 9.75 -18.22 -56.62
C GLY A 106 10.02 -16.86 -55.96
N ASP A 107 11.04 -16.12 -56.47
CA ASP A 107 11.46 -14.82 -55.89
C ASP A 107 10.28 -13.84 -55.88
N VAL A 108 9.98 -13.28 -54.73
CA VAL A 108 8.95 -12.25 -54.53
C VAL A 108 9.60 -10.91 -54.20
N LYS A 109 9.27 -9.89 -55.01
CA LYS A 109 9.67 -8.51 -54.74
C LYS A 109 8.43 -7.69 -54.42
N TYR A 110 8.53 -6.88 -53.38
CA TYR A 110 7.43 -6.01 -52.99
C TYR A 110 7.90 -4.58 -52.72
N ASN A 111 7.08 -3.63 -53.13
CA ASN A 111 7.31 -2.21 -52.94
C ASN A 111 5.96 -1.50 -52.77
N GLY A 112 5.94 -0.44 -51.99
CA GLY A 112 4.70 0.35 -51.86
C GLY A 112 4.53 1.05 -50.54
N THR A 113 3.30 1.50 -50.32
CA THR A 113 2.93 2.25 -49.13
C THR A 113 1.62 1.73 -48.54
N LEU A 114 1.55 1.77 -47.22
CA LEU A 114 0.32 1.54 -46.47
C LEU A 114 0.08 2.72 -45.51
N SER A 115 -1.17 3.13 -45.34
CA SER A 115 -1.57 4.15 -44.36
C SER A 115 -2.66 3.61 -43.46
N LEU A 116 -2.45 3.65 -42.17
CA LEU A 116 -3.45 3.26 -41.18
C LEU A 116 -4.02 4.52 -40.52
N GLU A 117 -5.35 4.55 -40.37
CA GLU A 117 -6.07 5.61 -39.69
C GLU A 117 -7.16 5.00 -38.83
N ASN A 118 -7.13 5.35 -37.54
CA ASN A 118 -8.10 4.86 -36.54
C ASN A 118 -8.34 3.34 -36.64
N ALA A 119 -7.24 2.59 -36.74
CA ALA A 119 -7.26 1.14 -36.91
C ALA A 119 -7.05 0.41 -35.61
N GLU A 120 -7.64 -0.78 -35.48
CA GLU A 120 -7.36 -1.72 -34.40
C GLU A 120 -6.64 -2.92 -34.95
N LEU A 121 -5.54 -3.31 -34.31
CA LEU A 121 -4.71 -4.44 -34.70
C LEU A 121 -4.96 -5.63 -33.78
N SER A 122 -4.74 -6.84 -34.32
CA SER A 122 -4.79 -8.09 -33.52
C SER A 122 -3.63 -8.18 -32.52
N LEU A 123 -2.48 -7.57 -32.82
CA LEU A 123 -1.33 -7.55 -31.94
C LEU A 123 -1.64 -6.73 -30.68
N ALA A 124 -1.71 -7.38 -29.53
CA ALA A 124 -1.95 -6.78 -28.23
C ALA A 124 -3.12 -5.76 -28.20
N ASN A 125 -4.10 -5.91 -29.09
CA ASN A 125 -5.26 -5.01 -29.25
C ASN A 125 -4.89 -3.53 -29.39
N PHE A 126 -3.77 -3.23 -30.05
CA PHE A 126 -3.38 -1.84 -30.29
C PHE A 126 -4.38 -1.10 -31.16
N SER A 127 -4.83 0.05 -30.66
CA SER A 127 -5.46 1.09 -31.45
C SER A 127 -4.36 1.94 -32.08
N VAL A 128 -4.39 2.12 -33.40
CA VAL A 128 -3.47 2.94 -34.17
C VAL A 128 -4.23 4.17 -34.62
N ALA A 129 -3.91 5.34 -34.07
CA ALA A 129 -4.53 6.58 -34.50
C ALA A 129 -4.10 6.93 -35.91
N ARG A 130 -2.83 6.77 -36.18
CA ARG A 130 -2.21 6.93 -37.51
C ARG A 130 -0.90 6.15 -37.61
N ALA A 131 -0.57 5.68 -38.81
CA ALA A 131 0.77 5.20 -39.17
C ALA A 131 0.93 5.23 -40.68
N PHE A 132 2.11 5.62 -41.16
CA PHE A 132 2.46 5.57 -42.55
C PHE A 132 3.62 4.58 -42.73
N VAL A 133 3.38 3.54 -43.54
CA VAL A 133 4.34 2.45 -43.77
C VAL A 133 4.82 2.52 -45.20
N LYS A 134 6.14 2.51 -45.39
CA LYS A 134 6.79 2.34 -46.69
C LYS A 134 7.48 0.99 -46.72
N LEU A 135 7.23 0.26 -47.76
CA LEU A 135 7.82 -1.04 -48.02
C LEU A 135 8.68 -0.95 -49.26
N ASN A 136 9.93 -1.34 -49.20
CA ASN A 136 10.86 -1.38 -50.34
C ASN A 136 11.71 -2.64 -50.22
N GLN A 137 11.34 -3.67 -50.98
CA GLN A 137 11.94 -5.01 -50.91
C GLN A 137 11.96 -5.48 -49.44
N ASN A 138 13.14 -5.74 -48.89
CA ASN A 138 13.30 -6.20 -47.54
C ASN A 138 13.28 -5.09 -46.47
N ALA A 139 13.16 -3.82 -46.88
CA ALA A 139 13.14 -2.68 -45.96
C ALA A 139 11.72 -2.18 -45.73
N LEU A 140 11.30 -2.18 -44.48
CA LEU A 140 10.04 -1.59 -44.01
C LEU A 140 10.35 -0.39 -43.13
N SER A 141 9.79 0.78 -43.43
CA SER A 141 9.83 1.95 -42.56
C SER A 141 8.43 2.36 -42.12
N ILE A 142 8.29 2.70 -40.87
CA ILE A 142 7.05 3.23 -40.27
C ILE A 142 7.31 4.66 -39.84
N GLU A 143 6.48 5.58 -40.29
CA GLU A 143 6.61 7.00 -39.98
C GLU A 143 5.38 7.50 -39.21
N ASN A 144 5.63 8.33 -38.18
CA ASN A 144 4.61 9.01 -37.38
C ASN A 144 3.50 8.10 -36.86
N ALA A 145 3.86 6.90 -36.39
CA ALA A 145 2.90 5.99 -35.78
C ALA A 145 2.53 6.46 -34.39
N SER A 146 1.25 6.40 -34.08
CA SER A 146 0.70 6.65 -32.74
C SER A 146 -0.16 5.46 -32.35
N VAL A 147 0.22 4.78 -31.28
CA VAL A 147 -0.42 3.55 -30.82
C VAL A 147 -0.83 3.64 -29.36
N LYS A 148 -1.94 2.97 -29.05
CA LYS A 148 -2.46 2.88 -27.70
C LYS A 148 -3.18 1.56 -27.46
N ASN A 149 -3.00 0.98 -26.29
CA ASN A 149 -3.85 -0.08 -25.75
C ASN A 149 -4.10 0.15 -24.24
N GLU A 150 -4.58 -0.85 -23.53
CA GLU A 150 -4.82 -0.75 -22.07
C GLU A 150 -3.53 -0.59 -21.26
N PHE A 151 -2.37 -1.03 -21.79
CA PHE A 151 -1.09 -1.04 -21.07
C PHE A 151 -0.12 0.06 -21.51
N LEU A 152 -0.20 0.51 -22.76
CA LEU A 152 0.83 1.35 -23.39
C LEU A 152 0.22 2.45 -24.25
N GLU A 153 0.79 3.65 -24.17
CA GLU A 153 0.57 4.75 -25.11
C GLU A 153 1.93 5.27 -25.62
N ALA A 154 2.14 5.25 -26.95
CA ALA A 154 3.43 5.62 -27.55
C ALA A 154 3.30 6.16 -28.96
N ASP A 155 4.21 7.09 -29.30
CA ASP A 155 4.48 7.55 -30.67
C ASP A 155 5.85 7.02 -31.13
N PHE A 156 5.96 6.60 -32.37
CA PHE A 156 7.25 6.09 -32.89
C PHE A 156 7.43 6.22 -34.38
N ASN A 157 8.72 6.17 -34.80
CA ASN A 157 9.14 5.83 -36.12
C ASN A 157 9.94 4.53 -36.07
N ALA A 158 9.87 3.69 -37.10
CA ALA A 158 10.61 2.44 -37.13
C ALA A 158 11.26 2.16 -38.50
N LYS A 159 12.35 1.41 -38.44
CA LYS A 159 13.00 0.80 -39.61
C LYS A 159 13.21 -0.68 -39.31
N ILE A 160 12.70 -1.53 -40.19
CA ILE A 160 12.74 -2.99 -40.02
C ILE A 160 13.33 -3.57 -41.32
N ASP A 161 14.31 -4.45 -41.17
CA ASP A 161 14.86 -5.28 -42.24
C ASP A 161 14.19 -6.65 -42.15
N LEU A 162 13.35 -6.94 -43.16
CA LEU A 162 12.58 -8.17 -43.23
C LEU A 162 13.45 -9.40 -43.57
N ALA A 163 14.63 -9.21 -44.18
CA ALA A 163 15.55 -10.31 -44.49
C ALA A 163 16.33 -10.78 -43.27
N THR A 164 16.73 -9.83 -42.41
CA THR A 164 17.45 -10.15 -41.16
C THR A 164 16.55 -10.30 -39.97
N HIS A 165 15.24 -10.01 -40.10
CA HIS A 165 14.25 -10.02 -39.04
C HIS A 165 14.58 -9.10 -37.86
N LYS A 166 15.24 -7.96 -38.13
CA LYS A 166 15.65 -6.98 -37.12
C LYS A 166 15.14 -5.59 -37.43
N GLY A 167 14.94 -4.80 -36.37
CA GLY A 167 14.47 -3.43 -36.54
C GLY A 167 14.85 -2.54 -35.38
N ILE A 168 14.66 -1.24 -35.61
CA ILE A 168 14.86 -0.19 -34.60
C ILE A 168 13.63 0.72 -34.60
N PHE A 169 13.10 0.99 -33.43
CA PHE A 169 12.04 1.96 -33.21
C PHE A 169 12.62 3.15 -32.46
N ASP A 170 12.47 4.34 -33.02
CA ASP A 170 12.67 5.60 -32.30
C ASP A 170 11.35 5.98 -31.68
N THR A 171 11.22 5.80 -30.37
CA THR A 171 9.94 5.78 -29.66
C THR A 171 9.88 6.86 -28.59
N GLN A 172 8.72 7.48 -28.46
CA GLN A 172 8.33 8.28 -27.30
C GLN A 172 7.19 7.56 -26.59
N ILE A 173 7.52 6.89 -25.49
CA ILE A 173 6.52 6.24 -24.63
C ILE A 173 5.97 7.31 -23.68
N SER A 174 4.66 7.57 -23.75
CA SER A 174 4.01 8.55 -22.90
C SER A 174 3.63 7.94 -21.57
N ARG A 175 3.05 6.74 -21.59
CA ARG A 175 2.54 6.06 -20.39
C ARG A 175 2.67 4.56 -20.48
N LEU A 176 2.95 3.94 -19.32
CA LEU A 176 2.78 2.51 -19.07
C LEU A 176 1.81 2.34 -17.90
N TYR A 177 0.73 1.56 -18.10
CA TYR A 177 -0.32 1.32 -17.12
C TYR A 177 -0.16 -0.07 -16.49
N PHE A 178 -0.58 -0.19 -15.25
CA PHE A 178 -0.68 -1.45 -14.55
C PHE A 178 -1.92 -1.42 -13.66
N ASP A 179 -2.83 -2.38 -13.86
CA ASP A 179 -4.05 -2.58 -13.07
C ASP A 179 -4.85 -1.27 -12.83
N ASN A 180 -5.16 -0.55 -13.93
CA ASN A 180 -5.83 0.76 -13.97
C ASN A 180 -5.03 1.92 -13.35
N GLY A 181 -3.77 1.71 -13.02
CA GLY A 181 -2.85 2.74 -12.54
C GLY A 181 -1.69 3.00 -13.50
N GLU A 182 -1.10 4.18 -13.41
CA GLU A 182 0.09 4.54 -14.17
C GLU A 182 1.32 3.88 -13.56
N LEU A 183 1.93 2.92 -14.27
CA LEU A 183 3.15 2.26 -13.81
C LEU A 183 4.36 3.17 -13.98
N PHE A 184 4.52 3.76 -15.19
CA PHE A 184 5.59 4.72 -15.49
C PHE A 184 5.04 5.94 -16.22
N ASP A 185 5.44 7.12 -15.78
CA ASP A 185 5.23 8.38 -16.51
C ASP A 185 6.50 8.69 -17.32
N MET A 186 6.41 8.40 -18.63
CA MET A 186 7.50 8.58 -19.58
C MET A 186 7.26 9.78 -20.50
N ARG A 187 6.37 10.69 -20.13
CA ARG A 187 6.10 11.90 -20.94
C ARG A 187 7.38 12.64 -21.23
N ASN A 188 7.56 13.00 -22.50
CA ASN A 188 8.76 13.67 -23.04
C ASN A 188 10.05 12.84 -23.00
N GLN A 189 10.01 11.55 -22.69
CA GLN A 189 11.14 10.65 -22.81
C GLN A 189 11.18 10.03 -24.21
N LYS A 190 12.35 10.06 -24.84
CA LYS A 190 12.63 9.37 -26.12
C LYS A 190 13.53 8.20 -25.83
N THR A 191 13.25 7.07 -26.45
CA THR A 191 14.07 5.86 -26.33
C THR A 191 14.12 5.09 -27.64
N LYS A 192 15.17 4.28 -27.80
CA LYS A 192 15.29 3.35 -28.90
C LYS A 192 14.91 1.95 -28.43
N ILE A 193 14.06 1.29 -29.20
CA ILE A 193 13.69 -0.10 -29.00
C ILE A 193 14.26 -0.91 -30.18
N ASN A 194 15.12 -1.87 -29.89
CA ASN A 194 15.57 -2.82 -30.87
C ASN A 194 14.61 -4.00 -30.94
N LEU A 195 14.26 -4.39 -32.16
CA LEU A 195 13.42 -5.55 -32.46
C LEU A 195 14.32 -6.64 -33.05
N ASP A 196 14.15 -7.87 -32.54
CA ASP A 196 14.68 -9.09 -33.16
C ASP A 196 13.57 -10.16 -33.13
N TYR A 197 13.22 -10.70 -34.29
CA TYR A 197 12.23 -11.77 -34.45
C TYR A 197 12.75 -12.91 -35.33
N THR A 198 14.08 -13.13 -35.28
CA THR A 198 14.75 -14.23 -36.00
C THR A 198 14.21 -15.59 -35.59
N ASP A 199 14.10 -15.80 -34.28
CA ASP A 199 13.50 -16.99 -33.66
C ASP A 199 12.20 -16.63 -32.94
N ASP A 200 12.31 -16.08 -31.76
CA ASP A 200 11.20 -15.57 -30.97
C ASP A 200 11.19 -14.04 -31.01
N LEU A 201 10.02 -13.42 -30.87
CA LEU A 201 9.90 -11.95 -30.82
C LEU A 201 10.60 -11.42 -29.56
N GLN A 202 11.66 -10.66 -29.76
CA GLN A 202 12.41 -9.99 -28.71
C GLN A 202 12.44 -8.48 -28.93
N LEU A 203 12.19 -7.72 -27.88
CA LEU A 203 12.39 -6.27 -27.83
C LEU A 203 13.45 -5.96 -26.77
N SER A 204 14.38 -5.06 -27.08
CA SER A 204 15.33 -4.56 -26.09
C SER A 204 15.37 -3.04 -26.10
N VAL A 205 15.44 -2.46 -24.92
CA VAL A 205 15.58 -1.01 -24.69
C VAL A 205 16.92 -0.79 -23.97
N PRO A 206 18.01 -0.58 -24.73
CA PRO A 206 19.35 -0.50 -24.16
C PRO A 206 19.51 0.60 -23.11
N GLU A 207 18.85 1.75 -23.32
CA GLU A 207 18.89 2.89 -22.39
C GLU A 207 18.28 2.57 -21.02
N TRP A 208 17.46 1.53 -20.93
CA TRP A 208 16.79 1.09 -19.71
C TRP A 208 17.30 -0.26 -19.20
N ASP A 209 18.31 -0.86 -19.84
CA ASP A 209 18.75 -2.24 -19.58
C ASP A 209 17.58 -3.24 -19.54
N LEU A 210 16.55 -3.00 -20.38
CA LEU A 210 15.32 -3.77 -20.43
C LEU A 210 15.29 -4.68 -21.65
N THR A 211 14.96 -5.95 -21.43
CA THR A 211 14.70 -6.94 -22.49
C THR A 211 13.32 -7.54 -22.28
N LEU A 212 12.54 -7.64 -23.36
CA LEU A 212 11.22 -8.28 -23.42
C LEU A 212 11.30 -9.44 -24.40
N ASN A 213 10.83 -10.62 -24.02
CA ASN A 213 10.77 -11.80 -24.87
C ASN A 213 9.33 -12.34 -24.92
N PHE A 214 8.83 -12.68 -26.10
CA PHE A 214 7.43 -13.07 -26.35
C PHE A 214 7.31 -14.51 -26.90
N LYS A 215 8.04 -15.44 -26.33
CA LYS A 215 7.98 -16.86 -26.75
C LYS A 215 6.67 -17.54 -26.36
N GLU A 216 6.41 -17.63 -25.07
CA GLU A 216 5.24 -18.25 -24.46
C GLU A 216 4.57 -17.25 -23.51
N GLY A 217 4.09 -16.13 -24.05
CA GLY A 217 3.65 -14.98 -23.28
C GLY A 217 4.73 -13.90 -23.24
N LEU A 218 4.82 -13.15 -22.15
CA LEU A 218 5.79 -12.08 -21.95
C LEU A 218 6.79 -12.44 -20.85
N GLU A 219 8.07 -12.42 -21.17
CA GLU A 219 9.15 -12.34 -20.18
C GLU A 219 9.81 -10.98 -20.28
N ALA A 220 9.92 -10.26 -19.15
CA ALA A 220 10.60 -8.97 -19.07
C ALA A 220 11.73 -9.05 -18.05
N TYR A 221 12.90 -8.55 -18.42
CA TYR A 221 14.06 -8.49 -17.56
C TYR A 221 14.70 -7.10 -17.61
N ALA A 222 14.66 -6.39 -16.49
CA ALA A 222 15.39 -5.14 -16.29
C ALA A 222 16.62 -5.41 -15.43
N LYS A 223 17.81 -5.32 -16.03
CA LYS A 223 19.08 -5.57 -15.36
C LYS A 223 19.47 -4.45 -14.41
N ASN A 224 19.10 -3.20 -14.75
CA ASN A 224 19.30 -2.03 -13.92
C ASN A 224 18.03 -1.17 -13.90
N PRO A 225 17.03 -1.51 -13.05
CA PRO A 225 15.76 -0.80 -13.00
C PRO A 225 15.87 0.62 -12.40
N ASN A 226 17.03 1.01 -11.86
CA ASN A 226 17.23 2.32 -11.23
C ASN A 226 16.99 3.49 -12.19
N ILE A 227 17.09 3.26 -13.48
CA ILE A 227 16.78 4.25 -14.52
C ILE A 227 15.26 4.47 -14.63
N LEU A 228 14.46 3.43 -14.43
CA LEU A 228 12.99 3.45 -14.56
C LEU A 228 12.27 3.88 -13.28
N ILE A 229 12.78 3.48 -12.12
CA ILE A 229 12.13 3.72 -10.81
C ILE A 229 11.81 5.21 -10.56
N PRO A 230 12.68 6.20 -10.90
CA PRO A 230 12.36 7.62 -10.74
C PRO A 230 11.15 8.10 -11.56
N HIS A 231 10.81 7.38 -12.63
CA HIS A 231 9.67 7.68 -13.49
C HIS A 231 8.39 6.91 -13.11
N SER A 232 8.41 6.13 -12.02
CA SER A 232 7.28 5.35 -11.57
C SER A 232 6.52 6.05 -10.44
N PRO A 233 5.32 6.62 -10.69
CA PRO A 233 4.46 7.13 -9.61
C PRO A 233 4.09 6.05 -8.61
N LEU A 234 3.82 4.82 -9.07
CA LEU A 234 3.47 3.69 -8.23
C LEU A 234 4.62 3.30 -7.28
N LEU A 235 5.82 3.10 -7.80
CA LEU A 235 6.97 2.70 -6.97
C LEU A 235 7.39 3.79 -5.99
N LYS A 236 7.32 5.07 -6.39
CA LYS A 236 7.54 6.22 -5.48
C LYS A 236 6.57 6.22 -4.30
N LYS A 237 5.28 5.95 -4.55
CA LYS A 237 4.27 5.89 -3.49
C LYS A 237 4.60 4.84 -2.42
N PHE A 238 5.27 3.75 -2.79
CA PHE A 238 5.75 2.72 -1.88
C PHE A 238 7.17 2.96 -1.35
N GLY A 239 7.75 4.14 -1.60
CA GLY A 239 9.08 4.50 -1.12
C GLY A 239 10.23 3.77 -1.81
N PHE A 240 9.99 3.10 -2.94
CA PHE A 240 11.05 2.44 -3.70
C PHE A 240 12.04 3.45 -4.24
N MET A 241 13.33 3.18 -4.05
CA MET A 241 14.46 4.03 -4.49
C MET A 241 15.31 3.36 -5.57
N GLY A 242 15.37 2.05 -5.57
CA GLY A 242 16.17 1.28 -6.49
C GLY A 242 15.99 -0.22 -6.33
N ALA A 243 16.60 -0.99 -7.23
CA ALA A 243 16.75 -2.44 -7.14
C ALA A 243 17.93 -2.90 -8.01
N LYS A 244 18.45 -4.09 -7.75
CA LYS A 244 19.51 -4.70 -8.57
C LYS A 244 18.95 -5.18 -9.90
N SER A 245 17.81 -5.86 -9.89
CA SER A 245 17.14 -6.33 -11.10
C SER A 245 15.65 -6.57 -10.86
N ILE A 246 14.87 -6.53 -11.95
CA ILE A 246 13.47 -6.92 -11.97
C ILE A 246 13.28 -7.96 -13.07
N TYR A 247 12.68 -9.08 -12.70
CA TYR A 247 12.23 -10.12 -13.63
C TYR A 247 10.70 -10.23 -13.56
N TYR A 248 10.06 -10.40 -14.71
CA TYR A 248 8.61 -10.60 -14.84
C TYR A 248 8.35 -11.66 -15.92
N LYS A 249 7.42 -12.58 -15.66
CA LYS A 249 6.96 -13.59 -16.61
C LYS A 249 5.45 -13.76 -16.50
N SER A 250 4.78 -13.72 -17.66
CA SER A 250 3.34 -13.96 -17.78
C SER A 250 3.02 -14.66 -19.08
N VAL A 251 2.04 -15.57 -19.05
CA VAL A 251 1.55 -16.24 -20.27
C VAL A 251 0.36 -15.50 -20.88
N ASP A 252 -0.52 -14.95 -20.07
CA ASP A 252 -1.79 -14.34 -20.49
C ASP A 252 -2.02 -12.92 -19.97
N PHE A 253 -0.99 -12.30 -19.38
CA PHE A 253 -0.99 -10.99 -18.70
C PHE A 253 -1.83 -10.91 -17.42
N ASN A 254 -2.70 -11.87 -17.15
CA ASN A 254 -3.48 -11.93 -15.92
C ASN A 254 -2.75 -12.69 -14.82
N ASP A 255 -2.20 -13.84 -15.17
CA ASP A 255 -1.37 -14.65 -14.28
C ASP A 255 0.10 -14.35 -14.56
N PHE A 256 0.85 -13.99 -13.52
CA PHE A 256 2.26 -13.64 -13.66
C PHE A 256 3.10 -14.04 -12.45
N ASN A 257 4.39 -14.13 -12.68
CA ASN A 257 5.44 -14.25 -11.67
C ASN A 257 6.43 -13.09 -11.86
N ALA A 258 6.73 -12.36 -10.80
CA ALA A 258 7.74 -11.31 -10.82
C ALA A 258 8.69 -11.45 -9.64
N GLN A 259 9.92 -11.02 -9.83
CA GLN A 259 10.96 -11.00 -8.80
C GLN A 259 11.66 -9.65 -8.84
N ILE A 260 11.84 -9.03 -7.67
CA ILE A 260 12.61 -7.81 -7.50
C ILE A 260 13.78 -8.17 -6.60
N GLN A 261 15.00 -8.09 -7.10
CA GLN A 261 16.20 -8.43 -6.35
C GLN A 261 16.85 -7.19 -5.74
N ASP A 262 17.25 -7.30 -4.47
CA ASP A 262 17.95 -6.25 -3.71
C ASP A 262 17.27 -4.88 -3.89
N ALA A 263 15.96 -4.82 -3.63
CA ALA A 263 15.20 -3.57 -3.67
C ALA A 263 15.60 -2.67 -2.51
N HIS A 264 15.80 -1.38 -2.82
CA HIS A 264 16.05 -0.32 -1.85
C HIS A 264 14.79 0.52 -1.69
N PHE A 265 14.39 0.77 -0.44
CA PHE A 265 13.19 1.54 -0.14
C PHE A 265 13.35 2.34 1.15
N LYS A 266 12.55 3.39 1.28
CA LYS A 266 12.50 4.23 2.48
C LYS A 266 11.14 4.06 3.16
N ASN A 267 11.19 3.73 4.45
CA ASN A 267 10.00 3.59 5.29
C ASN A 267 10.34 3.84 6.76
N ASN A 268 9.36 3.71 7.64
CA ASN A 268 9.51 3.87 9.08
C ASN A 268 9.57 2.52 9.81
N LEU A 269 10.09 1.48 9.14
CA LEU A 269 10.24 0.15 9.72
C LEU A 269 11.68 -0.10 10.15
N LEU A 270 11.84 -0.79 11.27
CA LEU A 270 13.12 -1.28 11.76
C LEU A 270 13.09 -2.80 11.89
N VAL A 271 14.24 -3.42 11.69
CA VAL A 271 14.53 -4.81 12.00
C VAL A 271 15.74 -4.86 12.91
N ASN A 272 15.61 -5.45 14.08
CA ASN A 272 16.70 -5.49 15.09
C ASN A 272 17.28 -4.08 15.38
N ASN A 273 16.41 -3.08 15.53
CA ASN A 273 16.75 -1.67 15.77
C ASN A 273 17.56 -0.98 14.66
N LYS A 274 17.59 -1.54 13.45
CA LYS A 274 18.19 -0.92 12.27
C LYS A 274 17.13 -0.62 11.22
N PRO A 275 17.24 0.46 10.43
CA PRO A 275 16.31 0.73 9.34
C PRO A 275 16.15 -0.48 8.41
N TYR A 276 14.90 -0.82 8.09
CA TYR A 276 14.59 -1.85 7.11
C TYR A 276 14.46 -1.21 5.73
N GLU A 277 15.58 -1.14 5.02
CA GLU A 277 15.71 -0.39 3.77
C GLU A 277 15.97 -1.29 2.55
N ASN A 278 16.19 -2.58 2.75
CA ASN A 278 16.53 -3.50 1.67
C ASN A 278 15.82 -4.84 1.85
N ASP A 279 15.28 -5.38 0.75
CA ASP A 279 14.84 -6.77 0.64
C ASP A 279 14.68 -7.18 -0.83
N SER A 280 14.48 -8.47 -1.07
CA SER A 280 14.05 -9.00 -2.37
C SER A 280 12.60 -9.46 -2.27
N PHE A 281 11.84 -9.27 -3.36
CA PHE A 281 10.42 -9.60 -3.39
C PHE A 281 10.12 -10.66 -4.44
N GLY A 282 9.36 -11.67 -4.06
CA GLY A 282 8.68 -12.58 -4.97
C GLY A 282 7.20 -12.21 -5.07
N ILE A 283 6.72 -12.00 -6.28
CA ILE A 283 5.36 -11.55 -6.56
C ILE A 283 4.72 -12.56 -7.51
N VAL A 284 3.64 -13.20 -7.11
CA VAL A 284 2.92 -14.18 -7.91
C VAL A 284 1.43 -13.80 -7.96
N ARG A 285 0.91 -13.62 -9.16
CA ARG A 285 -0.54 -13.53 -9.39
C ARG A 285 -0.99 -14.79 -10.11
N LYS A 286 -1.96 -15.49 -9.56
CA LYS A 286 -2.55 -16.69 -10.14
C LYS A 286 -4.04 -16.76 -9.85
N SER A 287 -4.86 -16.90 -10.90
CA SER A 287 -6.32 -17.02 -10.80
C SER A 287 -6.94 -15.90 -9.94
N GLY A 288 -6.51 -14.66 -10.15
CA GLY A 288 -6.99 -13.47 -9.43
C GLY A 288 -6.38 -13.27 -8.03
N VAL A 289 -5.58 -14.21 -7.51
CA VAL A 289 -4.90 -14.09 -6.22
C VAL A 289 -3.50 -13.54 -6.43
N LEU A 290 -3.20 -12.38 -5.84
CA LEU A 290 -1.85 -11.80 -5.81
C LEU A 290 -1.18 -12.11 -4.47
N ASN A 291 0.00 -12.71 -4.50
CA ASN A 291 0.85 -12.95 -3.34
C ASN A 291 2.18 -12.19 -3.51
N ILE A 292 2.58 -11.45 -2.50
CA ILE A 292 3.86 -10.74 -2.42
C ILE A 292 4.60 -11.23 -1.19
N ASN A 293 5.79 -11.77 -1.37
CA ASN A 293 6.63 -12.30 -0.28
C ASN A 293 7.96 -11.58 -0.27
N THR A 294 8.43 -11.20 0.90
CA THR A 294 9.82 -10.77 1.09
C THR A 294 10.73 -11.99 1.21
N GLN A 295 11.95 -11.91 0.70
CA GLN A 295 12.94 -12.98 0.82
C GLN A 295 13.36 -13.19 2.27
N SER A 296 13.40 -12.12 3.06
CA SER A 296 13.66 -12.16 4.51
C SER A 296 12.58 -12.91 5.30
N GLY A 297 11.38 -13.12 4.73
CA GLY A 297 10.23 -13.68 5.44
C GLY A 297 9.56 -12.73 6.44
N LEU A 298 9.96 -11.45 6.47
CA LEU A 298 9.44 -10.45 7.41
C LEU A 298 8.03 -9.98 7.05
N ALA A 299 7.68 -10.01 5.76
CA ALA A 299 6.37 -9.60 5.28
C ALA A 299 5.84 -10.53 4.19
N ASN A 300 4.54 -10.80 4.26
CA ASN A 300 3.77 -11.44 3.20
C ASN A 300 2.47 -10.66 3.00
N VAL A 301 2.10 -10.40 1.76
CA VAL A 301 0.85 -9.74 1.40
C VAL A 301 0.08 -10.62 0.43
N LYS A 302 -1.17 -10.92 0.76
CA LYS A 302 -2.10 -11.63 -0.11
C LYS A 302 -3.27 -10.72 -0.45
N VAL A 303 -3.56 -10.57 -1.75
CA VAL A 303 -4.69 -9.77 -2.25
C VAL A 303 -5.63 -10.66 -3.03
N ILE A 304 -6.90 -10.63 -2.65
CA ILE A 304 -7.99 -11.30 -3.36
C ILE A 304 -9.11 -10.27 -3.50
N ASP A 305 -9.42 -9.86 -4.72
CA ASP A 305 -10.37 -8.80 -5.03
C ASP A 305 -10.05 -7.52 -4.22
N ASN A 306 -10.98 -7.10 -3.36
CA ASN A 306 -10.80 -5.93 -2.48
C ASN A 306 -10.25 -6.28 -1.09
N ASN A 307 -9.90 -7.54 -0.82
CA ASN A 307 -9.39 -7.98 0.47
C ASN A 307 -7.88 -8.10 0.43
N LYS A 308 -7.19 -7.46 1.38
CA LYS A 308 -5.75 -7.53 1.57
C LYS A 308 -5.45 -8.18 2.91
N THR A 309 -4.74 -9.29 2.90
CA THR A 309 -4.22 -9.91 4.12
C THR A 309 -2.71 -9.69 4.18
N ILE A 310 -2.25 -9.08 5.25
CA ILE A 310 -0.84 -8.71 5.48
C ILE A 310 -0.35 -9.50 6.68
N HIS A 311 0.72 -10.24 6.52
CA HIS A 311 1.42 -10.91 7.61
C HIS A 311 2.77 -10.23 7.82
N LEU A 312 3.04 -9.80 9.05
CA LEU A 312 4.28 -9.14 9.44
C LEU A 312 4.94 -9.90 10.59
N LYS A 313 6.28 -10.01 10.57
CA LYS A 313 7.05 -10.69 11.62
C LYS A 313 8.29 -9.90 12.00
N ASN A 314 8.58 -9.85 13.32
CA ASN A 314 9.83 -9.28 13.85
C ASN A 314 10.13 -7.86 13.35
N LEU A 315 9.10 -7.02 13.24
CA LEU A 315 9.19 -5.66 12.75
C LEU A 315 8.87 -4.64 13.83
N THR A 316 9.59 -3.54 13.81
CA THR A 316 9.28 -2.35 14.60
C THR A 316 8.78 -1.25 13.66
N TYR A 317 7.62 -0.68 13.95
CA TYR A 317 7.07 0.47 13.24
C TYR A 317 7.21 1.72 14.08
N ILE A 318 7.79 2.79 13.50
CA ILE A 318 7.89 4.10 14.15
C ILE A 318 6.73 4.96 13.62
N TYR A 319 5.78 5.25 14.52
CA TYR A 319 4.73 6.21 14.26
C TYR A 319 5.15 7.61 14.71
N GLN A 320 5.14 8.56 13.80
CA GLN A 320 5.36 9.97 14.06
C GLN A 320 4.26 10.76 13.35
N LYS A 321 3.62 11.68 14.06
CA LYS A 321 2.59 12.54 13.48
C LYS A 321 3.23 13.46 12.45
N ASP A 322 2.64 13.54 11.26
CA ASP A 322 3.08 14.47 10.23
C ASP A 322 2.64 15.89 10.64
N GLU A 323 3.57 16.77 10.95
CA GLU A 323 3.30 18.15 11.36
C GLU A 323 2.57 18.98 10.28
N ASN A 324 2.63 18.54 9.02
CA ASN A 324 1.96 19.16 7.88
C ASN A 324 0.55 18.60 7.59
N ALA A 325 0.14 17.55 8.27
CA ALA A 325 -1.22 17.03 8.16
C ALA A 325 -2.17 17.93 8.98
N SER A 326 -2.79 18.87 8.31
CA SER A 326 -3.89 19.65 8.87
C SER A 326 -5.09 18.73 9.09
N THR A 327 -5.13 18.01 10.19
CA THR A 327 -6.33 17.59 10.91
C THR A 327 -6.00 16.48 11.90
N SER A 328 -6.51 16.63 13.10
CA SER A 328 -6.46 15.69 14.23
C SER A 328 -7.42 14.50 14.11
N SER A 329 -7.78 14.11 12.90
CA SER A 329 -8.50 12.87 12.65
C SER A 329 -7.47 11.84 12.13
N PHE A 330 -7.49 10.65 12.68
CA PHE A 330 -7.08 9.47 11.97
C PHE A 330 -8.00 9.42 10.72
N ASP A 331 -7.66 10.20 9.69
CA ASP A 331 -8.27 10.06 8.39
C ASP A 331 -7.79 8.70 7.84
N ILE A 332 -8.43 7.66 8.33
CA ILE A 332 -8.50 6.41 7.60
C ILE A 332 -9.34 6.80 6.38
N ALA A 333 -8.66 7.25 5.34
CA ALA A 333 -9.26 7.65 4.07
C ALA A 333 -10.29 6.58 3.72
N LYS A 334 -11.48 6.96 3.28
CA LYS A 334 -12.59 6.08 2.89
C LYS A 334 -12.07 4.93 2.04
N ASN A 335 -11.57 3.92 2.72
CA ASN A 335 -10.92 2.79 2.09
C ASN A 335 -12.00 1.77 1.82
N THR A 336 -12.40 1.61 0.57
CA THR A 336 -13.35 0.57 0.15
C THR A 336 -12.78 -0.84 0.29
N GLN A 337 -11.48 -0.95 0.62
CA GLN A 337 -10.77 -2.23 0.76
C GLN A 337 -10.84 -2.73 2.20
N ASN A 338 -10.93 -4.04 2.34
CA ASN A 338 -10.80 -4.72 3.63
C ASN A 338 -9.33 -5.12 3.82
N ILE A 339 -8.69 -4.63 4.89
CA ILE A 339 -7.28 -4.93 5.22
C ILE A 339 -7.25 -5.73 6.52
N ILE A 340 -6.75 -6.93 6.44
CA ILE A 340 -6.50 -7.81 7.59
C ILE A 340 -4.98 -7.83 7.83
N LEU A 341 -4.55 -7.41 9.01
CA LEU A 341 -3.17 -7.46 9.45
C LEU A 341 -2.99 -8.57 10.50
N ASN A 342 -2.07 -9.48 10.25
CA ASN A 342 -1.62 -10.49 11.21
C ASN A 342 -0.15 -10.22 11.54
N GLY A 343 0.16 -10.07 12.81
CA GLY A 343 1.49 -9.74 13.28
C GLY A 343 2.04 -10.73 14.29
N GLU A 344 3.33 -11.02 14.19
CA GLU A 344 4.09 -11.80 15.16
C GLU A 344 5.34 -11.01 15.59
N ASN A 345 5.56 -10.84 16.90
CA ASN A 345 6.69 -10.09 17.46
C ASN A 345 6.80 -8.67 16.88
N LEU A 346 5.72 -7.89 16.96
CA LEU A 346 5.68 -6.52 16.48
C LEU A 346 5.95 -5.53 17.60
N THR A 347 6.66 -4.45 17.26
CA THR A 347 6.87 -3.30 18.14
C THR A 347 6.32 -2.05 17.48
N LEU A 348 5.55 -1.25 18.22
CA LEU A 348 5.08 0.07 17.82
C LEU A 348 5.76 1.12 18.69
N ILE A 349 6.53 2.00 18.08
CA ILE A 349 7.13 3.16 18.74
C ILE A 349 6.28 4.39 18.41
N LEU A 350 5.70 5.00 19.42
CA LEU A 350 4.98 6.27 19.33
C LEU A 350 5.97 7.41 19.61
N ALA A 351 6.63 7.92 18.56
CA ALA A 351 7.76 8.85 18.69
C ALA A 351 7.38 10.14 19.42
N ASP A 352 6.20 10.72 19.10
CA ASP A 352 5.72 11.96 19.72
C ASP A 352 5.47 11.84 21.22
N PHE A 353 5.20 10.63 21.70
CA PHE A 353 4.95 10.35 23.12
C PHE A 353 6.14 9.68 23.81
N ASN A 354 7.20 9.39 23.05
CA ASN A 354 8.32 8.57 23.52
C ASN A 354 7.85 7.28 24.21
N LYS A 355 6.95 6.53 23.56
CA LYS A 355 6.35 5.30 24.09
C LYS A 355 6.57 4.13 23.14
N THR A 356 6.75 2.95 23.74
CA THR A 356 6.94 1.70 23.01
C THR A 356 5.89 0.68 23.46
N LEU A 357 5.24 0.05 22.47
CA LEU A 357 4.29 -1.03 22.66
C LEU A 357 4.82 -2.29 21.95
N ASN A 358 4.96 -3.38 22.70
CA ASN A 358 5.42 -4.66 22.18
C ASN A 358 4.25 -5.65 22.14
N PHE A 359 4.14 -6.41 21.04
CA PHE A 359 3.10 -7.40 20.84
C PHE A 359 3.70 -8.73 20.39
N ASP A 360 3.37 -9.83 21.04
CA ASP A 360 3.76 -11.17 20.62
C ASP A 360 2.93 -11.62 19.43
N LYS A 361 1.61 -11.33 19.46
CA LYS A 361 0.68 -11.55 18.36
C LYS A 361 -0.26 -10.35 18.23
N MET A 362 -0.65 -10.06 17.00
CA MET A 362 -1.57 -8.99 16.67
C MET A 362 -2.45 -9.40 15.50
N GLU A 363 -3.74 -9.15 15.61
CA GLU A 363 -4.71 -9.24 14.52
C GLU A 363 -5.45 -7.92 14.44
N ALA A 364 -5.48 -7.30 13.27
CA ALA A 364 -6.24 -6.07 13.04
C ALA A 364 -7.02 -6.16 11.74
N ASN A 365 -8.25 -5.71 11.76
CA ASN A 365 -9.13 -5.65 10.61
C ASN A 365 -9.57 -4.20 10.41
N LEU A 366 -9.18 -3.64 9.28
CA LEU A 366 -9.58 -2.31 8.83
C LEU A 366 -10.54 -2.44 7.65
N LYS A 367 -11.78 -2.02 7.85
CA LYS A 367 -12.82 -2.02 6.83
C LYS A 367 -13.53 -0.68 6.82
N SER A 368 -13.44 0.03 5.70
CA SER A 368 -13.87 1.43 5.62
C SER A 368 -13.17 2.27 6.72
N ASP A 369 -13.89 2.79 7.66
CA ASP A 369 -13.41 3.65 8.77
C ASP A 369 -13.45 2.90 10.12
N ILE A 370 -13.69 1.58 10.10
CA ILE A 370 -13.77 0.75 11.29
C ILE A 370 -12.46 -0.04 11.42
N LEU A 371 -11.81 0.11 12.57
CA LEU A 371 -10.63 -0.65 12.97
C LEU A 371 -10.97 -1.52 14.16
N ASP A 372 -10.94 -2.84 13.97
CA ASP A 372 -10.97 -3.83 15.03
C ASP A 372 -9.58 -4.44 15.17
N ALA A 373 -8.97 -4.35 16.36
CA ALA A 373 -7.66 -4.92 16.59
C ALA A 373 -7.63 -5.71 17.91
N ARG A 374 -6.95 -6.84 17.89
CA ARG A 374 -6.62 -7.66 19.05
C ARG A 374 -5.13 -7.93 19.06
N ALA A 375 -4.53 -7.83 20.24
CA ALA A 375 -3.13 -8.14 20.38
C ALA A 375 -2.87 -8.81 21.75
N THR A 376 -1.77 -9.54 21.83
CA THR A 376 -1.33 -10.18 23.07
C THR A 376 0.15 -9.87 23.32
N ARG A 377 0.49 -9.73 24.58
CA ARG A 377 1.86 -9.68 25.07
C ARG A 377 1.98 -10.53 26.33
N LYS A 378 2.59 -11.71 26.24
CA LYS A 378 2.56 -12.72 27.31
C LYS A 378 1.10 -12.98 27.77
N ASN A 379 0.75 -12.60 28.99
CA ASN A 379 -0.59 -12.75 29.55
C ASN A 379 -1.50 -11.53 29.31
N ALA A 380 -0.95 -10.40 28.86
CA ALA A 380 -1.73 -9.20 28.59
C ALA A 380 -2.50 -9.32 27.27
N ASN A 381 -3.75 -8.85 27.29
CA ASN A 381 -4.64 -8.82 26.13
C ASN A 381 -5.04 -7.38 25.84
N PHE A 382 -5.03 -7.03 24.57
CA PHE A 382 -5.40 -5.72 24.04
C PHE A 382 -6.53 -5.92 23.06
N ASP A 383 -7.66 -5.26 23.27
CA ASP A 383 -8.80 -5.23 22.38
C ASP A 383 -9.14 -3.78 22.06
N LEU A 384 -9.12 -3.41 20.80
CA LEU A 384 -9.47 -2.09 20.28
C LEU A 384 -10.58 -2.20 19.25
N HIS A 385 -11.64 -1.43 19.46
CA HIS A 385 -12.60 -1.08 18.43
C HIS A 385 -12.60 0.44 18.25
N TYR A 386 -12.42 0.89 17.03
CA TYR A 386 -12.43 2.31 16.67
C TYR A 386 -13.26 2.55 15.42
N SER A 387 -14.18 3.49 15.49
CA SER A 387 -14.88 4.07 14.35
C SER A 387 -15.04 5.58 14.58
N PRO A 388 -15.51 6.38 13.63
CA PRO A 388 -15.63 7.83 13.79
C PRO A 388 -16.45 8.30 14.99
N ASN A 389 -17.35 7.44 15.51
CA ASN A 389 -18.23 7.77 16.64
C ASN A 389 -18.23 6.72 17.75
N ASP A 390 -17.36 5.74 17.72
CA ASP A 390 -17.26 4.69 18.73
C ASP A 390 -15.80 4.31 18.97
N LEU A 391 -15.35 4.44 20.20
CA LEU A 391 -14.03 4.04 20.67
C LEU A 391 -14.20 3.10 21.85
N LYS A 392 -13.65 1.89 21.75
CA LYS A 392 -13.56 0.94 22.86
C LYS A 392 -12.15 0.38 22.90
N LEU A 393 -11.46 0.60 23.99
CA LEU A 393 -10.13 0.04 24.25
C LEU A 393 -10.16 -0.70 25.58
N PHE A 394 -9.80 -1.98 25.55
CA PHE A 394 -9.64 -2.79 26.76
C PHE A 394 -8.25 -3.39 26.77
N ILE A 395 -7.53 -3.17 27.85
CA ILE A 395 -6.22 -3.78 28.09
C ILE A 395 -6.31 -4.51 29.43
N LYS A 396 -6.11 -5.82 29.41
CA LYS A 396 -6.28 -6.69 30.58
C LYS A 396 -5.03 -7.48 30.88
N ASN A 397 -4.81 -7.76 32.18
CA ASN A 397 -3.73 -8.60 32.68
C ASN A 397 -2.33 -8.09 32.34
N ILE A 398 -2.15 -6.76 32.32
CA ILE A 398 -0.81 -6.15 32.18
C ILE A 398 -0.05 -6.45 33.48
N ASN A 399 1.17 -6.96 33.40
CA ASN A 399 2.06 -7.10 34.54
C ASN A 399 2.94 -5.85 34.71
N ASP A 400 3.69 -5.78 35.81
CA ASP A 400 4.63 -4.70 36.10
C ASP A 400 5.70 -4.51 35.03
N GLU A 401 6.24 -5.60 34.46
CA GLU A 401 7.25 -5.53 33.39
C GLU A 401 6.72 -4.75 32.19
N HIS A 402 5.52 -5.08 31.70
CA HIS A 402 4.93 -4.41 30.54
C HIS A 402 4.54 -2.95 30.83
N LEU A 403 4.02 -2.68 32.03
CA LEU A 403 3.70 -1.31 32.42
C LEU A 403 4.98 -0.47 32.56
N ASN A 404 6.05 -1.02 33.11
CA ASN A 404 7.34 -0.36 33.23
C ASN A 404 8.01 -0.12 31.84
N GLU A 405 7.89 -1.07 30.91
CA GLU A 405 8.31 -0.87 29.51
C GLU A 405 7.59 0.35 28.89
N PHE A 406 6.26 0.40 29.01
CA PHE A 406 5.47 1.52 28.52
C PHE A 406 5.82 2.85 29.19
N LEU A 407 6.02 2.85 30.51
CA LEU A 407 6.42 4.04 31.28
C LEU A 407 7.88 4.41 31.08
N GLN A 408 8.70 3.50 30.53
CA GLN A 408 10.16 3.64 30.35
C GLN A 408 10.91 3.88 31.67
N LYS A 409 10.38 3.35 32.76
CA LYS A 409 10.98 3.41 34.08
C LYS A 409 10.42 2.32 34.99
N ARG A 410 11.15 1.98 36.04
CA ARG A 410 10.69 1.01 37.06
C ARG A 410 9.73 1.68 38.04
N ALA A 411 8.57 2.10 37.55
CA ALA A 411 7.57 2.82 38.33
C ALA A 411 6.78 1.93 39.27
N VAL A 412 6.58 0.66 38.89
CA VAL A 412 5.81 -0.31 39.67
C VAL A 412 6.57 -1.63 39.81
N GLN A 413 6.27 -2.40 40.84
CA GLN A 413 6.81 -3.73 41.07
C GLN A 413 5.67 -4.66 41.48
N GLU A 414 5.62 -5.86 40.88
CA GLU A 414 4.52 -6.81 41.06
C GLU A 414 3.18 -6.22 40.55
N GLY A 415 2.10 -6.96 40.66
CA GLY A 415 0.75 -6.50 40.38
C GLY A 415 0.22 -6.87 39.00
N VAL A 416 -1.10 -6.74 38.88
CA VAL A 416 -1.86 -6.91 37.63
C VAL A 416 -2.67 -5.65 37.39
N PHE A 417 -2.55 -5.10 36.20
CA PHE A 417 -3.14 -3.84 35.81
C PHE A 417 -4.12 -4.04 34.65
N ASN A 418 -5.24 -3.32 34.70
CA ASN A 418 -6.24 -3.29 33.66
C ASN A 418 -6.58 -1.83 33.32
N PHE A 419 -6.87 -1.58 32.05
CA PHE A 419 -7.22 -0.27 31.55
C PHE A 419 -8.37 -0.40 30.56
N SER A 420 -9.38 0.46 30.67
CA SER A 420 -10.48 0.52 29.72
C SER A 420 -10.84 1.95 29.38
N VAL A 421 -11.23 2.15 28.12
CA VAL A 421 -11.74 3.43 27.60
C VAL A 421 -12.92 3.13 26.70
N ILE A 422 -14.02 3.88 26.87
CA ILE A 422 -15.21 3.81 26.03
C ILE A 422 -15.66 5.24 25.73
N GLY A 423 -15.94 5.55 24.48
CA GLY A 423 -16.37 6.89 24.11
C GLY A 423 -16.74 7.04 22.64
N SER A 424 -16.99 8.27 22.24
CA SER A 424 -17.28 8.61 20.85
C SER A 424 -16.03 8.97 20.03
N GLY A 425 -14.85 8.91 20.64
CA GLY A 425 -13.56 9.21 20.00
C GLY A 425 -12.51 9.62 21.02
N LEU A 426 -11.33 10.01 20.55
CA LEU A 426 -10.18 10.35 21.39
C LEU A 426 -10.39 11.60 22.26
N ASP A 427 -11.30 12.51 21.86
CA ASP A 427 -11.59 13.73 22.60
C ASP A 427 -12.75 13.61 23.59
N TYR A 428 -13.54 12.54 23.50
CA TYR A 428 -14.72 12.32 24.34
C TYR A 428 -14.81 10.86 24.72
N PHE A 429 -14.34 10.53 25.92
CA PHE A 429 -14.40 9.16 26.45
C PHE A 429 -14.46 9.14 27.96
N GLU A 430 -14.91 8.01 28.47
CA GLU A 430 -14.83 7.58 29.88
C GLU A 430 -13.82 6.46 29.98
N GLY A 431 -13.10 6.39 31.08
CA GLY A 431 -12.10 5.36 31.27
C GLY A 431 -11.95 4.92 32.73
N GLU A 432 -11.41 3.74 32.87
CA GLU A 432 -11.08 3.16 34.13
C GLU A 432 -9.71 2.53 34.11
N PHE A 433 -8.92 2.78 35.14
CA PHE A 433 -7.67 2.10 35.41
C PHE A 433 -7.78 1.40 36.76
N ASN A 434 -7.54 0.10 36.81
CA ASN A 434 -7.53 -0.64 38.04
C ASN A 434 -6.32 -1.59 38.12
N PHE A 435 -5.92 -1.89 39.35
CA PHE A 435 -4.82 -2.78 39.64
C PHE A 435 -5.00 -3.54 40.95
N LYS A 436 -4.21 -4.61 41.10
CA LYS A 436 -4.14 -5.41 42.35
C LYS A 436 -2.69 -5.74 42.69
N ASP A 437 -2.40 -5.75 44.01
CA ASP A 437 -1.18 -6.26 44.65
C ASP A 437 0.13 -5.69 44.03
N THR A 438 0.31 -4.37 44.08
CA THR A 438 1.46 -3.69 43.52
C THR A 438 2.23 -2.82 44.51
N PHE A 439 3.48 -2.54 44.21
CA PHE A 439 4.29 -1.52 44.87
C PHE A 439 4.58 -0.39 43.86
N ILE A 440 4.26 0.85 44.25
CA ILE A 440 4.60 2.05 43.48
C ILE A 440 5.94 2.60 43.97
N ARG A 441 6.95 2.69 43.09
CA ARG A 441 8.32 3.10 43.45
C ARG A 441 8.71 4.47 42.95
N ASP A 442 8.48 4.72 41.67
CA ASP A 442 9.04 5.91 40.98
C ASP A 442 8.00 6.56 40.05
N LEU A 443 6.92 7.04 40.68
CA LEU A 443 5.99 7.97 40.02
C LEU A 443 6.15 9.34 40.68
N LYS A 444 6.49 10.37 39.88
CA LYS A 444 6.82 11.74 40.36
C LYS A 444 5.74 12.26 41.33
N GLY A 445 4.46 12.21 40.96
CA GLY A 445 3.37 12.67 41.82
C GLY A 445 3.26 11.89 43.13
N VAL A 446 3.48 10.56 43.10
CA VAL A 446 3.47 9.73 44.34
C VAL A 446 4.68 10.05 45.21
N ASN A 447 5.87 10.20 44.63
CA ASN A 447 7.07 10.55 45.37
C ASN A 447 6.97 11.96 45.99
N GLN A 448 6.35 12.91 45.29
CA GLN A 448 6.07 14.25 45.80
C GLN A 448 5.05 14.22 46.93
N LEU A 449 3.98 13.42 46.83
CA LEU A 449 3.02 13.20 47.90
C LEU A 449 3.69 12.60 49.16
N ILE A 450 4.53 11.57 48.98
CA ILE A 450 5.29 10.96 50.08
C ILE A 450 6.22 12.00 50.71
N SER A 451 6.96 12.75 49.94
CA SER A 451 7.84 13.81 50.42
C SER A 451 7.04 14.89 51.19
N PHE A 452 5.87 15.26 50.68
CA PHE A 452 4.99 16.19 51.35
C PHE A 452 4.50 15.63 52.72
N ILE A 453 4.09 14.37 52.80
CA ILE A 453 3.72 13.70 54.05
C ILE A 453 4.89 13.74 55.04
N ASP A 454 6.11 13.56 54.61
CA ASP A 454 7.32 13.62 55.45
C ASP A 454 7.64 15.02 55.99
N THR A 455 7.23 16.07 55.28
CA THR A 455 7.53 17.48 55.69
C THR A 455 6.50 18.07 56.64
N VAL A 456 5.30 17.48 56.73
CA VAL A 456 4.19 17.97 57.57
C VAL A 456 4.11 17.16 58.86
N PRO A 457 4.44 17.69 60.02
CA PRO A 457 4.53 16.93 61.28
C PRO A 457 3.26 16.18 61.65
N SER A 458 2.09 16.73 61.35
CA SER A 458 0.79 16.10 61.58
C SER A 458 0.46 14.96 60.59
N LEU A 459 1.14 14.87 59.47
CA LEU A 459 1.00 13.80 58.49
C LEU A 459 2.00 12.66 58.74
N LEU A 460 3.00 12.84 59.60
CA LEU A 460 4.00 11.81 59.91
C LEU A 460 3.41 10.51 60.44
N MET A 461 2.22 10.56 61.03
CA MET A 461 1.48 9.37 61.49
C MET A 461 1.02 8.46 60.34
N PHE A 462 0.92 9.01 59.12
CA PHE A 462 0.64 8.24 57.92
C PHE A 462 1.90 7.54 57.35
N LYS A 463 3.07 7.91 57.87
CA LYS A 463 4.33 7.27 57.56
C LYS A 463 4.47 5.99 58.35
N THR A 464 4.07 4.91 57.76
CA THR A 464 4.16 3.58 58.39
C THR A 464 5.37 2.81 57.86
N PRO A 465 5.78 1.70 58.52
CA PRO A 465 6.87 0.82 58.07
C PRO A 465 6.70 0.24 56.65
N THR A 466 5.58 0.47 56.00
CA THR A 466 5.27 -0.03 54.64
C THR A 466 5.88 0.76 53.52
N PHE A 467 6.49 1.94 53.78
CA PHE A 467 7.49 2.53 52.88
C PHE A 467 8.81 1.77 53.02
N ASN A 468 8.82 0.54 52.59
CA ASN A 468 10.02 -0.27 52.55
C ASN A 468 10.83 0.03 51.28
N GLU A 469 11.94 -0.64 51.12
CA GLU A 469 12.79 -0.50 49.91
C GLU A 469 12.05 -0.82 48.58
N LYS A 470 10.88 -1.48 48.68
CA LYS A 470 10.03 -1.82 47.51
C LYS A 470 9.08 -0.69 47.08
N GLY A 471 8.83 0.34 47.91
CA GLY A 471 7.95 1.47 47.59
C GLY A 471 6.61 1.44 48.36
N LEU A 472 5.61 2.20 47.86
CA LEU A 472 4.25 2.26 48.43
C LEU A 472 3.48 0.99 48.07
N SER A 473 3.13 0.20 49.08
CA SER A 473 2.37 -1.06 48.92
C SER A 473 0.86 -0.79 48.82
N LEU A 474 0.26 -1.25 47.74
CA LEU A 474 -1.18 -1.13 47.48
C LEU A 474 -1.78 -2.51 47.16
N HIS A 475 -2.88 -2.86 47.84
CA HIS A 475 -3.65 -4.08 47.55
C HIS A 475 -4.45 -3.98 46.28
N ASP A 476 -5.14 -2.85 46.12
CA ASP A 476 -5.95 -2.57 44.97
C ASP A 476 -6.04 -1.06 44.74
N GLY A 477 -6.34 -0.71 43.52
CA GLY A 477 -6.61 0.66 43.14
C GLY A 477 -7.57 0.73 41.98
N ARG A 478 -8.41 1.77 41.97
CA ARG A 478 -9.35 2.09 40.92
C ARG A 478 -9.38 3.59 40.70
N VAL A 479 -9.12 4.00 39.44
CA VAL A 479 -9.21 5.38 38.99
C VAL A 479 -10.23 5.44 37.87
N VAL A 480 -11.30 6.21 38.05
CA VAL A 480 -12.34 6.46 37.05
C VAL A 480 -12.19 7.88 36.56
N PHE A 481 -12.14 8.05 35.26
CA PHE A 481 -11.92 9.34 34.65
C PHE A 481 -12.72 9.51 33.35
N ASN A 482 -12.97 10.76 32.97
CA ASN A 482 -13.50 11.09 31.65
C ASN A 482 -12.68 12.20 31.00
N ARG A 483 -12.67 12.19 29.67
CA ARG A 483 -12.07 13.24 28.87
C ARG A 483 -13.12 13.96 28.05
N LYS A 484 -13.09 15.30 28.09
CA LYS A 484 -13.89 16.20 27.24
C LYS A 484 -12.95 17.24 26.64
N LYS A 485 -12.46 16.98 25.42
CA LYS A 485 -11.42 17.78 24.75
C LYS A 485 -10.13 17.87 25.60
N ASP A 486 -9.82 19.06 26.07
CA ASP A 486 -8.61 19.33 26.86
C ASP A 486 -8.77 19.03 28.35
N LEU A 487 -10.00 18.79 28.82
CA LEU A 487 -10.28 18.52 30.22
C LEU A 487 -10.33 17.01 30.49
N LEU A 488 -9.47 16.52 31.37
CA LEU A 488 -9.50 15.20 31.96
C LEU A 488 -10.01 15.32 33.39
N SER A 489 -11.19 14.76 33.65
CA SER A 489 -11.81 14.77 35.00
C SER A 489 -11.63 13.41 35.66
N PHE A 490 -11.14 13.39 36.87
CA PHE A 490 -11.06 12.22 37.75
C PHE A 490 -12.31 12.19 38.61
N GLU A 491 -13.23 11.29 38.31
CA GLU A 491 -14.48 11.13 39.05
C GLU A 491 -14.28 10.36 40.35
N ALA A 492 -13.33 9.45 40.37
CA ALA A 492 -12.92 8.73 41.55
C ALA A 492 -11.45 8.30 41.43
N ILE A 493 -10.69 8.54 42.48
CA ILE A 493 -9.39 7.96 42.74
C ILE A 493 -9.54 7.19 44.05
N ASN A 494 -9.37 5.87 44.02
CA ASN A 494 -9.47 5.00 45.16
C ASN A 494 -8.28 4.04 45.17
N LEU A 495 -7.38 4.23 46.10
CA LEU A 495 -6.17 3.41 46.27
C LEU A 495 -6.14 2.86 47.69
N ASN A 496 -6.24 1.55 47.84
CA ASN A 496 -6.26 0.88 49.10
C ASN A 496 -4.90 0.23 49.41
N GLY A 497 -4.29 0.62 50.49
CA GLY A 497 -2.98 0.12 50.87
C GLY A 497 -2.96 -0.64 52.17
N ASN A 498 -1.80 -1.22 52.51
CA ASN A 498 -1.62 -1.97 53.76
C ASN A 498 -1.71 -1.09 55.01
N SER A 499 -1.42 0.19 54.86
CA SER A 499 -1.28 1.12 55.99
C SER A 499 -2.11 2.37 55.85
N MET A 500 -2.43 2.75 54.63
CA MET A 500 -3.23 3.92 54.32
C MET A 500 -4.02 3.72 53.06
N ASP A 501 -5.19 4.33 53.02
CA ASP A 501 -6.01 4.46 51.86
C ASP A 501 -5.97 5.90 51.36
N LEU A 502 -6.04 6.07 50.04
CA LEU A 502 -6.10 7.36 49.36
C LEU A 502 -7.38 7.44 48.55
N TYR A 503 -8.18 8.45 48.80
CA TYR A 503 -9.37 8.78 48.01
C TYR A 503 -9.22 10.14 47.38
N GLY A 504 -9.71 10.33 46.14
CA GLY A 504 -9.57 11.61 45.47
C GLY A 504 -10.55 11.83 44.35
N LEU A 505 -10.69 13.09 43.96
CA LEU A 505 -11.41 13.55 42.77
C LEU A 505 -10.81 14.87 42.31
N GLY A 506 -11.05 15.25 41.05
CA GLY A 506 -10.52 16.51 40.52
C GLY A 506 -10.41 16.51 39.01
N SER A 507 -9.55 17.34 38.50
CA SER A 507 -9.33 17.45 37.04
C SER A 507 -7.93 17.87 36.65
N ALA A 508 -7.58 17.64 35.41
CA ALA A 508 -6.39 18.15 34.74
C ALA A 508 -6.77 18.79 33.41
N ASN A 509 -6.20 19.95 33.10
CA ASN A 509 -6.33 20.58 31.79
C ASN A 509 -5.07 20.32 30.97
N LEU A 510 -5.19 19.50 29.94
CA LEU A 510 -4.06 19.03 29.13
C LEU A 510 -3.44 20.16 28.29
N ARG A 511 -4.25 21.12 27.83
CA ARG A 511 -3.75 22.27 27.05
C ARG A 511 -3.05 23.31 27.90
N LEU A 512 -3.62 23.59 29.09
CA LEU A 512 -3.04 24.58 30.03
C LEU A 512 -1.93 23.96 30.90
N ASN A 513 -1.73 22.65 30.81
CA ASN A 513 -0.80 21.89 31.65
C ASN A 513 -1.03 22.13 33.16
N THR A 514 -2.30 22.10 33.60
CA THR A 514 -2.65 22.35 35.00
C THR A 514 -3.41 21.16 35.59
N ILE A 515 -3.26 20.97 36.91
CA ILE A 515 -3.96 19.95 37.71
C ILE A 515 -4.63 20.61 38.91
N ASP A 516 -5.79 20.06 39.31
CA ASP A 516 -6.55 20.47 40.48
C ASP A 516 -7.28 19.22 41.01
N ILE A 517 -6.73 18.63 42.10
CA ILE A 517 -7.25 17.38 42.73
C ILE A 517 -7.35 17.58 44.23
N ASP A 518 -8.47 17.13 44.80
CA ASP A 518 -8.67 16.98 46.21
C ASP A 518 -8.44 15.53 46.61
N LEU A 519 -7.57 15.29 47.57
CA LEU A 519 -7.24 13.97 48.13
C LEU A 519 -7.59 13.89 49.60
N GLU A 520 -8.08 12.73 50.02
CA GLU A 520 -8.25 12.34 51.42
C GLU A 520 -7.38 11.13 51.71
N LEU A 521 -6.46 11.27 52.69
CA LEU A 521 -5.68 10.17 53.23
C LEU A 521 -6.37 9.61 54.45
N LYS A 522 -6.45 8.26 54.57
CA LYS A 522 -6.97 7.56 55.77
C LYS A 522 -5.95 6.54 56.28
N THR A 523 -5.76 6.48 57.59
CA THR A 523 -4.94 5.41 58.21
C THR A 523 -5.79 4.20 58.49
N LEU A 524 -5.20 3.00 58.37
CA LEU A 524 -5.82 1.77 58.85
C LEU A 524 -5.61 1.58 60.35
N LYS A 525 -6.50 0.86 61.01
CA LYS A 525 -6.71 0.72 62.46
C LYS A 525 -5.54 0.29 63.36
N SER A 526 -4.35 -0.04 62.83
CA SER A 526 -3.23 -0.53 63.63
C SER A 526 -2.44 0.55 64.39
N ALA A 527 -2.83 1.82 64.26
CA ALA A 527 -2.12 2.95 64.85
C ALA A 527 -2.66 3.40 66.24
N SER A 528 -3.49 2.60 66.88
CA SER A 528 -4.19 2.97 68.10
C SER A 528 -3.31 3.32 69.34
N GLU A 529 -2.05 2.91 69.34
CA GLU A 529 -1.13 3.25 70.44
C GLU A 529 -0.42 4.60 70.32
N THR A 530 -0.46 5.19 69.13
CA THR A 530 0.28 6.46 68.84
C THR A 530 -0.62 7.70 68.87
N ILE A 531 -1.93 7.52 68.93
CA ILE A 531 -2.93 8.62 68.81
C ILE A 531 -2.91 9.58 70.00
N SER A 532 -2.48 9.14 71.19
CA SER A 532 -2.48 9.99 72.36
C SER A 532 -1.45 11.11 72.41
N LYS A 533 -0.54 11.18 71.41
CA LYS A 533 0.57 12.13 71.40
C LYS A 533 0.55 13.13 70.23
N VAL A 534 -0.49 13.11 69.40
CA VAL A 534 -0.52 13.95 68.21
C VAL A 534 -1.35 15.20 68.47
N PRO A 535 -0.83 16.42 68.16
CA PRO A 535 -1.63 17.63 68.20
C PRO A 535 -2.76 17.53 67.16
N ILE A 536 -4.02 17.64 67.60
CA ILE A 536 -5.17 17.71 66.70
C ILE A 536 -5.13 19.06 66.03
N LEU A 537 -4.74 19.07 64.77
CA LEU A 537 -4.75 20.24 63.92
C LEU A 537 -6.04 20.24 63.10
N ASN A 538 -6.52 21.41 62.68
CA ASN A 538 -7.81 21.63 62.01
C ASN A 538 -8.00 20.87 60.68
N TYR A 539 -6.98 20.16 60.17
CA TYR A 539 -7.00 19.37 58.97
C TYR A 539 -6.87 17.84 59.19
N VAL A 540 -6.82 17.40 60.46
CA VAL A 540 -6.80 15.97 60.81
C VAL A 540 -8.09 15.66 61.60
N ILE A 541 -8.83 14.66 61.17
CA ILE A 541 -10.11 14.27 61.79
C ILE A 541 -10.00 12.87 62.35
N LEU A 542 -10.52 12.70 63.57
CA LEU A 542 -10.76 11.39 64.17
C LEU A 542 -12.16 10.90 63.79
N GLY A 543 -12.23 9.84 62.98
CA GLY A 543 -13.47 9.20 62.60
C GLY A 543 -14.10 8.36 63.72
N LYS A 544 -15.37 7.94 63.59
CA LYS A 544 -16.11 7.12 64.56
C LYS A 544 -15.44 5.79 64.90
N ASN A 545 -14.53 5.30 64.05
CA ASN A 545 -13.81 4.03 64.21
C ASN A 545 -12.33 4.21 64.59
N GLN A 546 -11.95 5.37 65.16
CA GLN A 546 -10.55 5.73 65.43
C GLN A 546 -9.66 5.82 64.16
N GLU A 547 -10.27 6.01 62.99
CA GLU A 547 -9.56 6.30 61.74
C GLU A 547 -9.11 7.77 61.78
N ILE A 548 -7.87 8.02 61.36
CA ILE A 548 -7.35 9.39 61.21
C ILE A 548 -7.39 9.71 59.72
N SER A 549 -7.98 10.86 59.36
CA SER A 549 -8.00 11.33 58.00
C SER A 549 -7.37 12.73 57.85
N ALA A 550 -6.74 12.98 56.70
CA ALA A 550 -6.18 14.27 56.36
C ALA A 550 -6.53 14.61 54.92
N ASN A 551 -6.85 15.89 54.68
CA ASN A 551 -7.13 16.39 53.35
C ASN A 551 -5.92 17.10 52.75
N ILE A 552 -5.65 16.80 51.50
CA ILE A 552 -4.55 17.34 50.70
C ILE A 552 -5.11 17.90 49.41
N LYS A 553 -4.78 19.14 49.11
CA LYS A 553 -4.98 19.77 47.79
C LYS A 553 -3.76 19.55 46.92
N VAL A 554 -3.99 19.13 45.71
CA VAL A 554 -2.95 19.02 44.68
C VAL A 554 -3.29 19.99 43.55
N ASP A 555 -2.45 20.98 43.30
CA ASP A 555 -2.67 21.99 42.26
C ASP A 555 -1.37 22.37 41.52
N GLY A 556 -1.47 23.28 40.57
CA GLY A 556 -0.33 23.79 39.82
C GLY A 556 -0.12 23.13 38.45
N ALA A 557 1.13 22.98 38.05
CA ALA A 557 1.46 22.37 36.78
C ALA A 557 1.32 20.84 36.83
N LEU A 558 0.76 20.22 35.78
CA LEU A 558 0.55 18.77 35.69
C LEU A 558 1.87 17.99 35.79
N ASP A 559 2.94 18.54 35.25
CA ASP A 559 4.29 17.97 35.28
C ASP A 559 5.08 18.31 36.56
N ASP A 560 4.59 19.26 37.38
CA ASP A 560 5.17 19.66 38.66
C ASP A 560 4.10 20.08 39.67
N PRO A 561 3.22 19.14 40.14
CA PRO A 561 2.13 19.43 41.07
C PRO A 561 2.64 19.85 42.45
N LYS A 562 1.90 20.75 43.11
CA LYS A 562 2.13 21.21 44.46
C LYS A 562 1.12 20.60 45.42
N PHE A 563 1.53 20.31 46.62
CA PHE A 563 0.71 19.68 47.64
C PHE A 563 0.53 20.63 48.83
N HIS A 564 -0.71 20.76 49.28
CA HIS A 564 -1.07 21.62 50.41
C HIS A 564 -2.02 20.90 51.35
N THR A 565 -1.88 21.09 52.67
CA THR A 565 -2.89 20.66 53.61
C THR A 565 -4.14 21.54 53.48
N GLN A 566 -5.32 20.93 53.50
CA GLN A 566 -6.60 21.62 53.36
C GLN A 566 -7.48 21.43 54.59
N ILE A 567 -8.07 22.54 55.09
CA ILE A 567 -9.06 22.50 56.17
C ILE A 567 -10.39 22.01 55.56
N LEU A 568 -11.01 20.97 56.19
CA LEU A 568 -12.31 20.48 55.78
C LEU A 568 -13.38 21.56 55.99
N SER A 569 -13.94 22.07 54.90
CA SER A 569 -15.26 22.71 54.95
C SER A 569 -16.35 21.62 54.85
N ASP A 570 -17.49 21.82 55.51
CA ASP A 570 -18.62 20.84 55.51
C ASP A 570 -19.14 20.52 54.11
N THR A 571 -18.82 21.31 53.14
CA THR A 571 -19.15 21.12 51.72
C THR A 571 -18.40 19.99 51.04
N LEU A 572 -17.23 19.54 51.52
CA LEU A 572 -16.43 18.47 50.90
C LEU A 572 -16.80 17.06 51.41
N LYS A 573 -17.56 16.94 52.52
CA LYS A 573 -17.99 15.62 53.01
C LYS A 573 -18.94 14.87 52.10
N THR A 574 -19.71 15.57 51.28
CA THR A 574 -20.74 14.98 50.40
C THR A 574 -20.16 14.24 49.19
N PRO A 575 -19.15 14.75 48.44
CA PRO A 575 -18.56 14.06 47.28
C PRO A 575 -17.86 12.74 47.66
N PHE A 576 -17.08 12.72 48.76
CA PHE A 576 -16.36 11.51 49.20
C PHE A 576 -17.29 10.40 49.70
N ASN A 577 -18.41 10.74 50.33
CA ASN A 577 -19.44 9.77 50.73
C ASN A 577 -20.22 9.22 49.53
N LEU A 578 -20.42 10.03 48.47
CA LEU A 578 -21.03 9.59 47.21
C LEU A 578 -20.12 8.62 46.45
N ILE A 579 -18.82 8.88 46.40
CA ILE A 579 -17.82 8.00 45.77
C ILE A 579 -17.82 6.63 46.42
N LYS A 580 -17.88 6.57 47.77
CA LYS A 580 -17.95 5.32 48.51
C LYS A 580 -19.19 4.48 48.18
N ASN A 581 -20.31 5.14 47.90
CA ASN A 581 -21.58 4.47 47.55
C ASN A 581 -21.61 4.02 46.07
N ILE A 582 -20.95 4.72 45.16
CA ILE A 582 -20.86 4.36 43.74
C ILE A 582 -19.93 3.14 43.55
N ILE A 583 -18.90 3.01 44.40
CA ILE A 583 -17.91 1.92 44.31
C ILE A 583 -18.42 0.61 44.94
N GLN A 584 -19.46 0.66 45.77
CA GLN A 584 -20.08 -0.50 46.44
C GLN A 584 -21.24 -1.14 45.67
N LEU A 585 -21.57 -0.65 44.45
CA LEU A 585 -22.51 -1.33 43.56
C LEU A 585 -21.81 -2.51 42.87
N PRO A 586 -22.45 -3.70 42.80
CA PRO A 586 -21.85 -4.97 42.38
C PRO A 586 -21.33 -4.98 40.97
#